data_a4d7e606fc87dbbb6ed12df8bbb616fe
#
_entry.id   a4d7e606fc87dbbb6ed12df8bbb616fe
#
_cell.length_a   1.000
_cell.length_b   1.000
_cell.length_c   1.000
_cell.angle_alpha   90.00
_cell.angle_beta   90.00
_cell.angle_gamma   90.00
#
_symmetry.space_group_name_H-M   'P 1'
#
loop_
_entity.id
_entity.type
_entity.pdbx_description
1 polymer ?
#
loop_
_entity_poly.entity_id
_entity_poly.type
_entity_poly.pdbx_seq_one_letter_code
_entity_poly.pdbx_strand_id
1 'polypeptide(L)'
;AVSRESIQSDLVELAKQLQIDTSDLDDQDIIVRRCLRHLWNAPAADRLIVFDNVEDIEDLRDRIPRGTGLRVVATTTSREADWEENGWKGISVGVFSRVKSIKYLLTVTGSQDRDTADAIAERLGDLPLAIAQAAATARNEQWTLASYAHCLKSSCGEKVIRRIRGHYYSDAVSVALRMATDNTLKRLEDSLSDAARRQLRVLCLLAESGVPTHWLDPAAASALSGSHDAELDTAAERAHRALIALINASIIHQSADGSTTMLHRLQAQVLRESWTEQDNKEALESAANLLGSVNIDKFRRTDTESRRREARSLIEQFHAIGDQKHSLNLRTNEQVTSALSQTLTHARDLGLVLESVTLEKFAKEIEHVLGPNDLRVLNVQEELAYMIMHAGRSSEAINMYEHILDARTKMQGSDHLETLTTRQNLAYAYYYQGDEYDKAIKLLEHVHSTRQQLLGDDDVNTLMAGSYLALVYHADGRLQEAMSLYEQVIADRTRLIGADHEHTLVTRNNLAYAYSLQGLLPKAIDQYEQVLSARTRTLGALDRQTLMTRSDLALAYALYGELAEAVGRYESVLKDCMNALGTQHPLTVDVCENLEAARRELAEQEETSHTEEREEQD
;
A
#
# COMPACT_ATOMS: atom_id res chain seq x y z
N ALA A 1 -10.72 -8.19 6.68
CA ALA A 1 -11.70 -7.09 6.67
C ALA A 1 -11.94 -6.61 8.11
N VAL A 2 -11.04 -5.75 8.60
CA VAL A 2 -11.11 -5.27 9.99
C VAL A 2 -11.94 -3.98 10.10
N SER A 3 -12.14 -3.27 8.99
CA SER A 3 -12.90 -2.02 8.93
C SER A 3 -13.62 -1.87 7.59
N ARG A 4 -14.53 -0.91 7.54
CA ARG A 4 -15.26 -0.53 6.32
C ARG A 4 -14.33 -0.13 5.19
N GLU A 5 -13.26 0.60 5.48
CA GLU A 5 -12.24 1.06 4.53
C GLU A 5 -11.42 -0.12 3.98
N SER A 6 -11.07 -1.09 4.83
CA SER A 6 -10.37 -2.31 4.40
C SER A 6 -11.23 -3.12 3.42
N ILE A 7 -12.51 -3.32 3.74
CA ILE A 7 -13.46 -4.01 2.86
C ILE A 7 -13.60 -3.28 1.52
N GLN A 8 -13.63 -1.96 1.56
CA GLN A 8 -13.71 -1.11 0.37
C GLN A 8 -12.47 -1.28 -0.51
N SER A 9 -11.28 -1.22 0.08
CA SER A 9 -10.01 -1.44 -0.61
C SER A 9 -9.94 -2.83 -1.26
N ASP A 10 -10.33 -3.87 -0.53
CA ASP A 10 -10.34 -5.25 -1.03
C ASP A 10 -11.32 -5.44 -2.20
N LEU A 11 -12.50 -4.80 -2.15
CA LEU A 11 -13.47 -4.84 -3.24
C LEU A 11 -13.02 -4.04 -4.47
N VAL A 12 -12.28 -2.96 -4.28
CA VAL A 12 -11.62 -2.22 -5.36
C VAL A 12 -10.55 -3.07 -6.03
N GLU A 13 -9.74 -3.77 -5.25
CA GLU A 13 -8.73 -4.68 -5.78
C GLU A 13 -9.36 -5.87 -6.50
N LEU A 14 -10.43 -6.44 -5.95
CA LEU A 14 -11.23 -7.48 -6.62
C LEU A 14 -11.78 -6.98 -7.96
N ALA A 15 -12.24 -5.72 -8.03
CA ALA A 15 -12.72 -5.13 -9.28
C ALA A 15 -11.62 -5.12 -10.35
N LYS A 16 -10.38 -4.77 -9.98
CA LYS A 16 -9.22 -4.79 -10.89
C LYS A 16 -8.89 -6.22 -11.36
N GLN A 17 -8.87 -7.18 -10.43
CA GLN A 17 -8.62 -8.59 -10.75
C GLN A 17 -9.68 -9.20 -11.67
N LEU A 18 -10.93 -8.77 -11.52
CA LEU A 18 -12.03 -9.15 -12.39
C LEU A 18 -12.04 -8.37 -13.71
N GLN A 19 -11.03 -7.54 -13.95
CA GLN A 19 -10.95 -6.66 -15.12
C GLN A 19 -12.21 -5.80 -15.31
N ILE A 20 -12.84 -5.44 -14.20
CA ILE A 20 -13.94 -4.49 -14.20
C ILE A 20 -13.34 -3.12 -14.47
N ASP A 21 -13.90 -2.46 -15.44
CA ASP A 21 -13.48 -1.12 -15.81
C ASP A 21 -13.75 -0.15 -14.64
N THR A 22 -12.69 0.32 -14.02
CA THR A 22 -12.71 1.24 -12.88
C THR A 22 -11.89 2.49 -13.14
N SER A 23 -11.46 2.67 -14.37
CA SER A 23 -10.42 3.63 -14.76
C SER A 23 -10.89 5.09 -14.79
N ASP A 24 -12.20 5.35 -14.76
CA ASP A 24 -12.81 6.68 -14.76
C ASP A 24 -13.29 7.13 -13.36
N LEU A 25 -12.96 6.38 -12.31
CA LEU A 25 -13.56 6.59 -11.00
C LEU A 25 -12.49 6.82 -9.93
N ASP A 26 -12.36 8.09 -9.53
CA ASP A 26 -11.64 8.45 -8.31
C ASP A 26 -12.45 8.11 -7.03
N ASP A 27 -13.77 7.88 -7.19
CA ASP A 27 -14.67 7.52 -6.10
C ASP A 27 -14.72 6.00 -5.90
N GLN A 28 -14.07 5.53 -4.84
CA GLN A 28 -14.06 4.11 -4.45
C GLN A 28 -15.45 3.52 -4.24
N ASP A 29 -16.41 4.29 -3.74
CA ASP A 29 -17.76 3.81 -3.54
C ASP A 29 -18.44 3.48 -4.88
N ILE A 30 -18.10 4.20 -5.94
CA ILE A 30 -18.59 3.90 -7.28
C ILE A 30 -17.91 2.63 -7.83
N ILE A 31 -16.61 2.47 -7.61
CA ILE A 31 -15.87 1.25 -7.99
C ILE A 31 -16.46 0.04 -7.28
N VAL A 32 -16.66 0.14 -5.98
CA VAL A 32 -17.29 -0.92 -5.17
C VAL A 32 -18.67 -1.26 -5.71
N ARG A 33 -19.51 -0.26 -6.00
CA ARG A 33 -20.86 -0.50 -6.60
C ARG A 33 -20.76 -1.18 -7.95
N ARG A 34 -19.79 -0.85 -8.81
CA ARG A 34 -19.56 -1.54 -10.09
C ARG A 34 -19.11 -2.98 -9.87
N CYS A 35 -18.18 -3.22 -8.95
CA CYS A 35 -17.75 -4.56 -8.57
C CYS A 35 -18.94 -5.42 -8.12
N LEU A 36 -19.73 -4.91 -7.18
CA LEU A 36 -20.93 -5.59 -6.68
C LEU A 36 -21.96 -5.84 -7.79
N ARG A 37 -22.16 -4.89 -8.71
CA ARG A 37 -23.05 -5.06 -9.88
C ARG A 37 -22.52 -6.11 -10.85
N HIS A 38 -21.22 -6.14 -11.10
CA HIS A 38 -20.59 -7.16 -11.92
C HIS A 38 -20.79 -8.55 -11.34
N LEU A 39 -20.53 -8.70 -10.03
CA LEU A 39 -20.76 -9.96 -9.31
C LEU A 39 -22.24 -10.38 -9.34
N TRP A 40 -23.17 -9.43 -9.34
CA TRP A 40 -24.60 -9.68 -9.46
C TRP A 40 -24.99 -10.20 -10.85
N ASN A 41 -24.48 -9.55 -11.89
CA ASN A 41 -24.86 -9.84 -13.29
C ASN A 41 -24.04 -11.00 -13.90
N ALA A 42 -23.00 -11.47 -13.23
CA ALA A 42 -22.15 -12.53 -13.75
C ALA A 42 -22.96 -13.85 -13.88
N PRO A 43 -22.62 -14.68 -14.90
CA PRO A 43 -23.29 -15.95 -15.10
C PRO A 43 -23.32 -16.82 -13.83
N ALA A 44 -24.37 -17.62 -13.69
CA ALA A 44 -24.51 -18.52 -12.55
C ALA A 44 -23.30 -19.47 -12.48
N ALA A 45 -22.48 -19.31 -11.44
CA ALA A 45 -21.33 -20.17 -11.15
C ALA A 45 -21.20 -20.30 -9.63
N ASP A 46 -20.69 -21.44 -9.15
CA ASP A 46 -20.39 -21.60 -7.73
C ASP A 46 -19.20 -20.69 -7.36
N ARG A 47 -19.50 -19.60 -6.67
CA ARG A 47 -18.53 -18.60 -6.21
C ARG A 47 -18.66 -18.41 -4.72
N LEU A 48 -17.55 -18.21 -4.04
CA LEU A 48 -17.48 -17.93 -2.62
C LEU A 48 -16.70 -16.63 -2.39
N ILE A 49 -17.29 -15.72 -1.63
CA ILE A 49 -16.60 -14.53 -1.10
C ILE A 49 -16.54 -14.68 0.41
N VAL A 50 -15.37 -14.47 0.97
CA VAL A 50 -15.13 -14.54 2.41
C VAL A 50 -14.68 -13.17 2.89
N PHE A 51 -15.43 -12.60 3.83
CA PHE A 51 -15.00 -11.44 4.62
C PHE A 51 -14.44 -11.98 5.94
N ASP A 52 -13.14 -11.87 6.11
CA ASP A 52 -12.49 -12.42 7.30
C ASP A 52 -12.32 -11.36 8.39
N ASN A 53 -12.59 -11.76 9.65
CA ASN A 53 -12.43 -10.94 10.85
C ASN A 53 -13.22 -9.62 10.83
N VAL A 54 -14.50 -9.68 10.47
CA VAL A 54 -15.41 -8.52 10.51
C VAL A 54 -15.86 -8.29 11.96
N GLU A 55 -15.59 -7.12 12.50
CA GLU A 55 -15.93 -6.78 13.88
C GLU A 55 -17.34 -6.20 14.01
N ASP A 56 -17.74 -5.35 13.07
CA ASP A 56 -19.05 -4.72 13.03
C ASP A 56 -19.77 -5.05 11.71
N ILE A 57 -21.01 -5.48 11.82
CA ILE A 57 -21.85 -5.80 10.66
C ILE A 57 -22.13 -4.56 9.81
N GLU A 58 -22.14 -3.37 10.41
CA GLU A 58 -22.34 -2.10 9.69
C GLU A 58 -21.21 -1.83 8.68
N ASP A 59 -20.02 -2.39 8.88
CA ASP A 59 -18.91 -2.32 7.94
C ASP A 59 -19.20 -3.04 6.62
N LEU A 60 -20.07 -4.06 6.66
CA LEU A 60 -20.55 -4.78 5.47
C LEU A 60 -21.74 -4.10 4.80
N ARG A 61 -22.33 -3.10 5.42
CA ARG A 61 -23.53 -2.44 4.88
C ARG A 61 -23.24 -1.89 3.49
N ASP A 62 -24.14 -2.22 2.53
CA ASP A 62 -24.04 -1.86 1.12
C ASP A 62 -22.81 -2.42 0.35
N ARG A 63 -22.03 -3.31 0.99
CA ARG A 63 -20.83 -3.94 0.40
C ARG A 63 -20.97 -5.44 0.17
N ILE A 64 -22.11 -6.02 0.52
CA ILE A 64 -22.37 -7.45 0.35
C ILE A 64 -22.74 -7.73 -1.10
N PRO A 65 -21.92 -8.51 -1.84
CA PRO A 65 -22.27 -8.89 -3.19
C PRO A 65 -23.45 -9.87 -3.20
N ARG A 66 -24.32 -9.73 -4.20
CA ARG A 66 -25.43 -10.64 -4.45
C ARG A 66 -25.28 -11.24 -5.84
N GLY A 67 -25.86 -12.39 -6.09
CA GLY A 67 -25.82 -13.02 -7.41
C GLY A 67 -26.21 -14.50 -7.36
N THR A 68 -26.62 -15.05 -8.50
CA THR A 68 -26.98 -16.47 -8.61
C THR A 68 -25.72 -17.33 -8.48
N GLY A 69 -25.72 -18.31 -7.56
CA GLY A 69 -24.58 -19.19 -7.28
C GLY A 69 -23.47 -18.52 -6.47
N LEU A 70 -23.66 -17.30 -5.98
CA LEU A 70 -22.71 -16.62 -5.09
C LEU A 70 -23.06 -16.94 -3.63
N ARG A 71 -22.05 -17.40 -2.89
CA ARG A 71 -22.12 -17.59 -1.43
C ARG A 71 -21.22 -16.57 -0.78
N VAL A 72 -21.70 -15.96 0.28
CA VAL A 72 -20.94 -14.98 1.08
C VAL A 72 -20.80 -15.53 2.49
N VAL A 73 -19.59 -15.54 3.01
CA VAL A 73 -19.26 -15.93 4.38
C VAL A 73 -18.53 -14.77 5.04
N ALA A 74 -18.92 -14.45 6.26
CA ALA A 74 -18.17 -13.53 7.09
C ALA A 74 -17.70 -14.27 8.36
N THR A 75 -16.43 -14.13 8.72
CA THR A 75 -15.95 -14.57 10.03
C THR A 75 -15.98 -13.38 10.98
N THR A 76 -16.43 -13.61 12.20
CA THR A 76 -16.56 -12.56 13.22
C THR A 76 -16.39 -13.14 14.62
N THR A 77 -16.03 -12.27 15.56
CA THR A 77 -16.07 -12.55 17.00
C THR A 77 -17.27 -11.89 17.69
N SER A 78 -18.11 -11.20 16.93
CA SER A 78 -19.33 -10.54 17.41
C SER A 78 -20.42 -11.56 17.76
N ARG A 79 -21.46 -11.12 18.48
CA ARG A 79 -22.56 -12.01 18.92
C ARG A 79 -23.40 -12.44 17.72
N GLU A 80 -23.80 -13.70 17.71
CA GLU A 80 -24.63 -14.30 16.66
C GLU A 80 -25.94 -13.53 16.44
N ALA A 81 -26.59 -13.09 17.53
CA ALA A 81 -27.85 -12.34 17.47
C ALA A 81 -27.77 -11.05 16.65
N ASP A 82 -26.66 -10.31 16.74
CA ASP A 82 -26.48 -9.05 16.02
C ASP A 82 -26.43 -9.26 14.50
N TRP A 83 -26.02 -10.45 14.05
CA TRP A 83 -25.94 -10.85 12.65
C TRP A 83 -27.24 -11.44 12.13
N GLU A 84 -27.95 -12.23 12.94
CA GLU A 84 -29.24 -12.83 12.57
C GLU A 84 -30.32 -11.78 12.31
N GLU A 85 -30.36 -10.71 13.12
CA GLU A 85 -31.26 -9.57 12.92
C GLU A 85 -31.06 -8.89 11.55
N ASN A 86 -29.85 -9.00 10.96
CA ASN A 86 -29.48 -8.48 9.65
C ASN A 86 -29.57 -9.52 8.52
N GLY A 87 -30.22 -10.67 8.77
CA GLY A 87 -30.51 -11.68 7.75
C GLY A 87 -29.34 -12.65 7.46
N TRP A 88 -28.30 -12.67 8.28
CA TRP A 88 -27.24 -13.65 8.20
C TRP A 88 -27.62 -14.93 8.95
N LYS A 89 -27.12 -16.04 8.44
CA LYS A 89 -27.24 -17.32 9.15
C LYS A 89 -25.95 -17.57 9.92
N GLY A 90 -26.05 -17.55 11.24
CA GLY A 90 -24.95 -17.84 12.12
C GLY A 90 -24.48 -19.32 11.98
N ILE A 91 -23.17 -19.52 11.87
CA ILE A 91 -22.52 -20.82 12.00
C ILE A 91 -21.44 -20.62 13.07
N SER A 92 -21.74 -21.05 14.27
CA SER A 92 -20.77 -20.98 15.37
C SER A 92 -19.59 -21.93 15.09
N VAL A 93 -18.39 -21.35 14.91
CA VAL A 93 -17.15 -22.12 14.79
C VAL A 93 -16.62 -22.35 16.19
N GLY A 94 -17.08 -23.40 16.79
CA GLY A 94 -16.66 -23.81 18.14
C GLY A 94 -15.34 -24.59 18.14
N VAL A 95 -15.04 -25.13 19.31
CA VAL A 95 -13.95 -26.08 19.53
C VAL A 95 -14.19 -27.39 18.77
N PHE A 96 -13.18 -28.23 18.62
CA PHE A 96 -13.37 -29.57 18.07
C PHE A 96 -14.38 -30.37 18.90
N SER A 97 -15.11 -31.28 18.27
CA SER A 97 -15.79 -32.29 19.05
C SER A 97 -14.75 -33.16 19.78
N ARG A 98 -15.05 -33.62 20.98
CA ARG A 98 -14.16 -34.44 21.79
C ARG A 98 -13.59 -35.65 20.98
N VAL A 99 -14.43 -36.30 20.20
CA VAL A 99 -14.02 -37.40 19.33
C VAL A 99 -12.96 -36.96 18.31
N LYS A 100 -13.10 -35.74 17.77
CA LYS A 100 -12.16 -35.20 16.79
C LYS A 100 -10.83 -34.85 17.44
N SER A 101 -10.84 -34.24 18.64
CA SER A 101 -9.64 -33.96 19.42
C SER A 101 -8.85 -35.20 19.75
N ILE A 102 -9.52 -36.23 20.28
CA ILE A 102 -8.90 -37.52 20.59
C ILE A 102 -8.28 -38.14 19.34
N LYS A 103 -9.07 -38.22 18.24
CA LYS A 103 -8.58 -38.77 16.97
C LYS A 103 -7.34 -38.05 16.49
N TYR A 104 -7.31 -36.71 16.55
CA TYR A 104 -6.18 -35.89 16.12
C TYR A 104 -4.93 -36.21 16.96
N LEU A 105 -5.04 -36.16 18.29
CA LEU A 105 -3.95 -36.50 19.21
C LEU A 105 -3.36 -37.90 18.91
N LEU A 106 -4.19 -38.92 18.83
CA LEU A 106 -3.75 -40.27 18.55
C LEU A 106 -3.07 -40.39 17.17
N THR A 107 -3.64 -39.79 16.14
CA THR A 107 -3.10 -39.84 14.78
C THR A 107 -1.73 -39.17 14.67
N VAL A 108 -1.57 -37.98 15.22
CA VAL A 108 -0.33 -37.18 15.09
C VAL A 108 0.80 -37.77 15.94
N THR A 109 0.48 -38.32 17.13
CA THR A 109 1.49 -38.90 18.04
C THR A 109 1.77 -40.37 17.79
N GLY A 110 0.92 -41.05 17.00
CA GLY A 110 0.99 -42.52 16.82
C GLY A 110 0.57 -43.31 18.06
N SER A 111 0.03 -42.68 19.10
CA SER A 111 -0.37 -43.31 20.34
C SER A 111 -1.68 -44.07 20.19
N GLN A 112 -1.87 -45.10 21.02
CA GLN A 112 -3.14 -45.84 21.19
C GLN A 112 -3.84 -45.49 22.52
N ASP A 113 -3.26 -44.65 23.36
CA ASP A 113 -3.74 -44.29 24.68
C ASP A 113 -4.87 -43.26 24.56
N ARG A 114 -6.08 -43.80 24.43
CA ARG A 114 -7.30 -43.02 24.22
C ARG A 114 -7.72 -42.24 25.49
N ASP A 115 -7.52 -42.85 26.67
CA ASP A 115 -7.95 -42.26 27.93
C ASP A 115 -7.10 -41.03 28.27
N THR A 116 -5.79 -41.10 28.04
CA THR A 116 -4.91 -39.92 28.19
C THR A 116 -5.17 -38.86 27.12
N ALA A 117 -5.47 -39.26 25.89
CA ALA A 117 -5.86 -38.32 24.83
C ALA A 117 -7.16 -37.59 25.18
N ASP A 118 -8.14 -38.27 25.78
CA ASP A 118 -9.39 -37.67 26.26
C ASP A 118 -9.12 -36.67 27.39
N ALA A 119 -8.33 -37.03 28.39
CA ALA A 119 -7.96 -36.17 29.49
C ALA A 119 -7.20 -34.89 29.04
N ILE A 120 -6.33 -35.01 28.03
CA ILE A 120 -5.65 -33.84 27.43
C ILE A 120 -6.67 -32.95 26.70
N ALA A 121 -7.54 -33.54 25.88
CA ALA A 121 -8.55 -32.82 25.12
C ALA A 121 -9.52 -32.07 26.02
N GLU A 122 -9.97 -32.69 27.10
CA GLU A 122 -10.82 -32.07 28.12
C GLU A 122 -10.13 -30.85 28.76
N ARG A 123 -8.88 -31.00 29.15
CA ARG A 123 -8.11 -29.98 29.83
C ARG A 123 -7.83 -28.77 28.93
N LEU A 124 -7.61 -29.01 27.63
CA LEU A 124 -7.41 -27.99 26.63
C LEU A 124 -8.71 -27.42 26.04
N GLY A 125 -9.87 -27.86 26.57
CA GLY A 125 -11.19 -27.39 26.15
C GLY A 125 -11.47 -27.65 24.69
N ASP A 126 -10.89 -28.71 24.10
CA ASP A 126 -11.02 -29.10 22.70
C ASP A 126 -10.62 -27.98 21.70
N LEU A 127 -9.83 -26.99 22.14
CA LEU A 127 -9.40 -25.87 21.31
C LEU A 127 -8.44 -26.36 20.21
N PRO A 128 -8.77 -26.19 18.91
CA PRO A 128 -7.99 -26.75 17.81
C PRO A 128 -6.50 -26.40 17.84
N LEU A 129 -6.16 -25.14 18.11
CA LEU A 129 -4.78 -24.68 18.22
C LEU A 129 -4.02 -25.38 19.35
N ALA A 130 -4.60 -25.44 20.54
CA ALA A 130 -3.98 -26.07 21.70
C ALA A 130 -3.80 -27.59 21.52
N ILE A 131 -4.78 -28.25 20.91
CA ILE A 131 -4.73 -29.68 20.56
C ILE A 131 -3.62 -29.93 19.52
N ALA A 132 -3.52 -29.10 18.49
CA ALA A 132 -2.49 -29.24 17.45
C ALA A 132 -1.08 -29.05 18.03
N GLN A 133 -0.86 -28.05 18.85
CA GLN A 133 0.43 -27.81 19.50
C GLN A 133 0.77 -28.89 20.53
N ALA A 134 -0.20 -29.37 21.28
CA ALA A 134 0.01 -30.49 22.20
C ALA A 134 0.48 -31.76 21.47
N ALA A 135 -0.20 -32.10 20.38
CA ALA A 135 0.16 -33.25 19.54
C ALA A 135 1.56 -33.07 18.89
N ALA A 136 1.83 -31.89 18.35
CA ALA A 136 3.12 -31.57 17.74
C ALA A 136 4.26 -31.60 18.79
N THR A 137 4.04 -31.05 19.98
CA THR A 137 5.01 -31.09 21.09
C THR A 137 5.30 -32.52 21.50
N ALA A 138 4.26 -33.34 21.79
CA ALA A 138 4.45 -34.71 22.18
C ALA A 138 5.22 -35.51 21.11
N ARG A 139 4.88 -35.37 19.84
CA ARG A 139 5.57 -36.01 18.71
C ARG A 139 7.03 -35.52 18.61
N ASN A 140 7.26 -34.25 18.63
CA ASN A 140 8.58 -33.65 18.43
C ASN A 140 9.52 -33.93 19.60
N GLU A 141 9.01 -34.00 20.84
CA GLU A 141 9.76 -34.34 22.04
C GLU A 141 9.87 -35.86 22.25
N GLN A 142 9.25 -36.66 21.38
CA GLN A 142 9.15 -38.11 21.53
C GLN A 142 8.53 -38.51 22.88
N TRP A 143 7.64 -37.69 23.42
CA TRP A 143 6.92 -37.97 24.67
C TRP A 143 5.72 -38.88 24.42
N THR A 144 5.43 -39.73 25.42
CA THR A 144 4.12 -40.37 25.47
C THR A 144 3.05 -39.33 25.82
N LEU A 145 1.80 -39.58 25.45
CA LEU A 145 0.69 -38.71 25.86
C LEU A 145 0.60 -38.58 27.40
N ALA A 146 0.91 -39.66 28.12
CA ALA A 146 0.95 -39.67 29.59
C ALA A 146 2.03 -38.71 30.13
N SER A 147 3.23 -38.71 29.53
CA SER A 147 4.29 -37.77 29.91
C SER A 147 3.89 -36.32 29.64
N TYR A 148 3.27 -36.09 28.47
CA TYR A 148 2.75 -34.73 28.15
C TYR A 148 1.66 -34.29 29.14
N ALA A 149 0.68 -35.15 29.44
CA ALA A 149 -0.38 -34.87 30.38
C ALA A 149 0.16 -34.54 31.80
N HIS A 150 1.21 -35.27 32.21
CA HIS A 150 1.88 -35.05 33.49
C HIS A 150 2.56 -33.65 33.52
N CYS A 151 3.32 -33.31 32.48
CA CYS A 151 3.95 -31.98 32.35
C CYS A 151 2.91 -30.85 32.32
N LEU A 152 1.84 -31.02 31.55
CA LEU A 152 0.74 -30.07 31.48
C LEU A 152 0.10 -29.83 32.85
N LYS A 153 -0.06 -30.92 33.65
CA LYS A 153 -0.63 -30.85 35.00
C LYS A 153 0.31 -30.18 36.00
N SER A 154 1.59 -30.50 35.94
CA SER A 154 2.58 -29.96 36.88
C SER A 154 2.94 -28.49 36.64
N SER A 155 2.74 -28.00 35.42
CA SER A 155 3.03 -26.61 35.01
C SER A 155 1.84 -25.67 35.17
N CYS A 156 0.63 -26.18 35.41
CA CYS A 156 -0.56 -25.35 35.60
C CYS A 156 -0.59 -24.77 37.04
N GLY A 157 -0.49 -23.46 37.15
CA GLY A 157 -0.77 -22.70 38.36
C GLY A 157 -2.22 -22.15 38.37
N GLU A 158 -2.66 -21.54 39.45
CA GLU A 158 -4.03 -21.01 39.58
C GLU A 158 -4.30 -19.69 38.84
N LYS A 159 -3.50 -19.30 37.83
CA LYS A 159 -3.67 -18.04 37.12
C LYS A 159 -4.60 -18.20 35.93
N VAL A 160 -5.71 -17.48 35.94
CA VAL A 160 -6.66 -17.38 34.81
C VAL A 160 -6.16 -16.33 33.81
N ILE A 161 -6.08 -16.68 32.53
CA ILE A 161 -5.75 -15.73 31.45
C ILE A 161 -6.81 -14.63 31.39
N ARG A 162 -6.38 -13.38 31.26
CA ARG A 162 -7.27 -12.27 30.95
C ARG A 162 -7.98 -12.48 29.62
N ARG A 163 -9.27 -12.10 29.58
CA ARG A 163 -10.17 -12.26 28.45
C ARG A 163 -9.59 -11.73 27.13
N ILE A 164 -9.61 -12.54 26.07
CA ILE A 164 -9.69 -12.04 24.70
C ILE A 164 -11.18 -11.85 24.39
N ARG A 165 -11.66 -10.61 24.28
CA ARG A 165 -13.02 -10.23 23.81
C ARG A 165 -14.14 -11.21 24.21
N GLY A 166 -14.28 -11.52 25.49
CA GLY A 166 -15.42 -12.29 25.99
C GLY A 166 -15.23 -13.80 26.13
N HIS A 167 -14.13 -14.38 25.66
CA HIS A 167 -13.84 -15.81 25.84
C HIS A 167 -12.90 -16.08 27.01
N TYR A 168 -13.22 -17.11 27.79
CA TYR A 168 -12.35 -17.62 28.85
C TYR A 168 -11.62 -18.86 28.34
N TYR A 169 -10.31 -18.80 28.35
CA TYR A 169 -9.49 -19.99 28.11
C TYR A 169 -8.95 -20.51 29.45
N SER A 170 -8.87 -21.84 29.59
CA SER A 170 -8.28 -22.43 30.79
C SER A 170 -6.78 -22.14 30.84
N ASP A 171 -6.23 -22.04 32.06
CA ASP A 171 -4.77 -21.88 32.24
C ASP A 171 -3.97 -23.00 31.52
N ALA A 172 -4.55 -24.19 31.40
CA ALA A 172 -3.95 -25.29 30.64
C ALA A 172 -3.68 -24.95 29.17
N VAL A 173 -4.52 -24.13 28.53
CA VAL A 173 -4.28 -23.67 27.15
C VAL A 173 -3.04 -22.79 27.08
N SER A 174 -2.91 -21.81 27.96
CA SER A 174 -1.72 -20.97 28.03
C SER A 174 -0.46 -21.77 28.29
N VAL A 175 -0.53 -22.72 29.21
CA VAL A 175 0.58 -23.59 29.53
C VAL A 175 0.97 -24.45 28.32
N ALA A 176 0.00 -25.03 27.61
CA ALA A 176 0.26 -25.83 26.41
C ALA A 176 0.93 -24.99 25.32
N LEU A 177 0.44 -23.77 25.07
CA LEU A 177 0.99 -22.86 24.06
C LEU A 177 2.41 -22.41 24.41
N ARG A 178 2.68 -22.11 25.68
CA ARG A 178 4.03 -21.80 26.16
C ARG A 178 4.97 -22.98 26.08
N MET A 179 4.53 -24.17 26.54
CA MET A 179 5.32 -25.40 26.46
C MET A 179 5.75 -25.71 25.05
N ALA A 180 4.85 -25.57 24.07
CA ALA A 180 5.18 -25.80 22.66
C ALA A 180 6.31 -24.86 22.19
N THR A 181 6.24 -23.59 22.56
CA THR A 181 7.27 -22.61 22.21
C THR A 181 8.58 -22.88 22.94
N ASP A 182 8.53 -23.04 24.28
CA ASP A 182 9.73 -23.21 25.11
C ASP A 182 10.50 -24.49 24.73
N ASN A 183 9.79 -25.59 24.52
CA ASN A 183 10.43 -26.84 24.13
C ASN A 183 11.02 -26.75 22.72
N THR A 184 10.34 -26.09 21.78
CA THR A 184 10.88 -25.86 20.44
C THR A 184 12.17 -25.03 20.52
N LEU A 185 12.15 -23.92 21.27
CA LEU A 185 13.33 -23.06 21.43
C LEU A 185 14.50 -23.75 22.13
N LYS A 186 14.23 -24.59 23.17
CA LYS A 186 15.26 -25.34 23.89
C LYS A 186 15.97 -26.41 23.06
N ARG A 187 15.32 -26.95 22.04
CA ARG A 187 15.92 -27.96 21.15
C ARG A 187 16.80 -27.37 20.05
N LEU A 188 16.64 -26.09 19.78
CA LEU A 188 17.44 -25.39 18.80
C LEU A 188 18.80 -25.03 19.41
N GLU A 189 19.85 -25.04 18.60
CA GLU A 189 21.14 -24.43 18.95
C GLU A 189 20.93 -22.95 19.27
N ASP A 190 21.76 -22.37 20.14
CA ASP A 190 21.58 -21.00 20.65
C ASP A 190 21.34 -19.97 19.54
N SER A 191 22.14 -20.00 18.48
CA SER A 191 22.01 -19.06 17.35
C SER A 191 20.71 -19.23 16.56
N LEU A 192 20.17 -20.45 16.50
CA LEU A 192 18.92 -20.77 15.84
C LEU A 192 17.72 -20.41 16.73
N SER A 193 17.86 -20.64 18.04
CA SER A 193 16.90 -20.25 19.05
C SER A 193 16.72 -18.72 19.07
N ASP A 194 17.81 -17.96 18.96
CA ASP A 194 17.76 -16.49 18.88
C ASP A 194 17.09 -15.99 17.61
N ALA A 195 17.31 -16.65 16.47
CA ALA A 195 16.60 -16.33 15.23
C ALA A 195 15.10 -16.60 15.36
N ALA A 196 14.71 -17.76 15.92
CA ALA A 196 13.31 -18.10 16.17
C ALA A 196 12.63 -17.13 17.15
N ARG A 197 13.32 -16.71 18.23
CA ARG A 197 12.82 -15.70 19.17
C ARG A 197 12.56 -14.36 18.49
N ARG A 198 13.49 -13.90 17.64
CA ARG A 198 13.30 -12.65 16.87
C ARG A 198 12.08 -12.73 15.96
N GLN A 199 11.90 -13.83 15.22
CA GLN A 199 10.73 -14.03 14.35
C GLN A 199 9.42 -14.03 15.14
N LEU A 200 9.36 -14.72 16.27
CA LEU A 200 8.19 -14.72 17.15
C LEU A 200 7.88 -13.35 17.73
N ARG A 201 8.91 -12.61 18.18
CA ARG A 201 8.75 -11.24 18.70
C ARG A 201 8.15 -10.31 17.66
N VAL A 202 8.65 -10.37 16.43
CA VAL A 202 8.12 -9.59 15.31
C VAL A 202 6.66 -9.94 15.04
N LEU A 203 6.34 -11.24 14.89
CA LEU A 203 4.98 -11.70 14.64
C LEU A 203 3.99 -11.40 15.78
N CYS A 204 4.48 -11.21 17.00
CA CYS A 204 3.65 -10.81 18.12
C CYS A 204 3.24 -9.33 18.09
N LEU A 205 3.97 -8.47 17.38
CA LEU A 205 3.78 -7.01 17.38
C LEU A 205 3.20 -6.48 16.07
N LEU A 206 3.32 -7.23 14.98
CA LEU A 206 2.87 -6.84 13.66
C LEU A 206 1.45 -7.37 13.35
N ALA A 207 0.99 -7.23 12.12
CA ALA A 207 -0.38 -7.53 11.72
C ALA A 207 -0.77 -8.99 12.00
N GLU A 208 -1.97 -9.20 12.53
CA GLU A 208 -2.55 -10.54 12.75
C GLU A 208 -2.82 -11.29 11.44
N SER A 209 -3.02 -10.56 10.34
CA SER A 209 -3.10 -11.10 8.96
C SER A 209 -1.80 -11.74 8.49
N GLY A 210 -0.69 -11.41 9.15
CA GLY A 210 0.63 -11.97 8.94
C GLY A 210 1.63 -10.98 8.38
N VAL A 211 2.84 -11.49 8.19
CA VAL A 211 4.01 -10.75 7.67
C VAL A 211 4.49 -11.46 6.41
N PRO A 212 4.87 -10.75 5.35
CA PRO A 212 5.48 -11.39 4.18
C PRO A 212 6.61 -12.34 4.57
N THR A 213 6.53 -13.60 4.13
CA THR A 213 7.49 -14.64 4.54
C THR A 213 8.93 -14.26 4.22
N HIS A 214 9.17 -13.60 3.09
CA HIS A 214 10.51 -13.17 2.67
C HIS A 214 11.12 -12.08 3.57
N TRP A 215 10.33 -11.38 4.39
CA TRP A 215 10.87 -10.46 5.40
C TRP A 215 11.47 -11.23 6.58
N LEU A 216 10.89 -12.38 6.91
CA LEU A 216 11.33 -13.24 8.01
C LEU A 216 12.39 -14.27 7.54
N ASP A 217 12.48 -14.48 6.24
CA ASP A 217 13.35 -15.45 5.58
C ASP A 217 14.22 -14.77 4.50
N PRO A 218 15.34 -14.14 4.88
CA PRO A 218 16.22 -13.50 3.92
C PRO A 218 16.84 -14.44 2.88
N ALA A 219 16.90 -15.76 3.14
CA ALA A 219 17.38 -16.75 2.18
C ALA A 219 16.45 -16.88 0.98
N ALA A 220 15.14 -16.85 1.22
CA ALA A 220 14.15 -16.79 0.14
C ALA A 220 14.24 -15.48 -0.67
N ALA A 221 14.60 -14.35 -0.01
CA ALA A 221 14.83 -13.07 -0.67
C ALA A 221 16.10 -13.05 -1.53
N SER A 222 17.19 -13.68 -1.08
CA SER A 222 18.47 -13.78 -1.84
C SER A 222 18.34 -14.63 -3.09
N ALA A 223 17.57 -15.70 -3.04
CA ALA A 223 17.27 -16.54 -4.21
C ALA A 223 16.55 -15.77 -5.33
N LEU A 224 15.76 -14.75 -4.96
CA LEU A 224 15.04 -13.88 -5.91
C LEU A 224 15.92 -12.75 -6.47
N SER A 225 16.96 -12.32 -5.73
CA SER A 225 17.79 -11.16 -6.12
C SER A 225 19.13 -11.51 -6.76
N GLY A 226 19.58 -12.78 -6.69
CA GLY A 226 20.81 -13.24 -7.33
C GLY A 226 22.13 -12.71 -6.71
N SER A 227 22.10 -12.16 -5.49
CA SER A 227 23.29 -11.67 -4.78
C SER A 227 23.82 -12.71 -3.78
N HIS A 228 25.06 -13.16 -3.97
CA HIS A 228 25.76 -14.06 -3.04
C HIS A 228 26.78 -13.28 -2.20
N ASP A 229 26.41 -12.98 -0.95
CA ASP A 229 27.31 -12.47 0.06
C ASP A 229 27.51 -13.54 1.17
N ALA A 230 28.71 -14.08 1.35
CA ALA A 230 28.98 -15.28 2.16
C ALA A 230 28.65 -15.12 3.67
N GLU A 231 28.64 -13.89 4.21
CA GLU A 231 28.23 -13.64 5.61
C GLU A 231 26.70 -13.49 5.76
N LEU A 232 26.00 -12.99 4.73
CA LEU A 232 24.54 -12.98 4.68
C LEU A 232 23.96 -14.39 4.57
N ASP A 233 24.61 -15.30 3.84
CA ASP A 233 24.18 -16.69 3.65
C ASP A 233 24.01 -17.44 4.98
N THR A 234 24.89 -17.27 5.93
CA THR A 234 24.79 -17.97 7.23
C THR A 234 23.68 -17.45 8.13
N ALA A 235 23.39 -16.14 8.10
CA ALA A 235 22.31 -15.54 8.88
C ALA A 235 20.94 -15.84 8.24
N ALA A 236 20.86 -15.80 6.92
CA ALA A 236 19.68 -16.13 6.14
C ALA A 236 19.32 -17.62 6.29
N GLU A 237 20.30 -18.52 6.24
CA GLU A 237 20.07 -19.94 6.45
C GLU A 237 19.56 -20.26 7.87
N ARG A 238 20.11 -19.57 8.88
CA ARG A 238 19.61 -19.70 10.26
C ARG A 238 18.16 -19.22 10.40
N ALA A 239 17.82 -18.08 9.79
CA ALA A 239 16.44 -17.57 9.82
C ALA A 239 15.46 -18.53 9.14
N HIS A 240 15.84 -19.10 7.99
CA HIS A 240 15.05 -20.12 7.28
C HIS A 240 14.83 -21.37 8.13
N ARG A 241 15.90 -21.94 8.69
CA ARG A 241 15.81 -23.13 9.55
C ARG A 241 14.99 -22.90 10.82
N ALA A 242 15.09 -21.69 11.41
CA ALA A 242 14.29 -21.29 12.55
C ALA A 242 12.80 -21.21 12.19
N LEU A 243 12.46 -20.63 11.04
CA LEU A 243 11.10 -20.53 10.52
C LEU A 243 10.49 -21.91 10.33
N ILE A 244 11.22 -22.84 9.68
CA ILE A 244 10.77 -24.22 9.47
C ILE A 244 10.54 -24.93 10.81
N ALA A 245 11.42 -24.73 11.79
CA ALA A 245 11.25 -25.35 13.11
C ALA A 245 9.95 -24.87 13.80
N LEU A 246 9.64 -23.59 13.70
CA LEU A 246 8.41 -23.01 14.25
C LEU A 246 7.15 -23.51 13.52
N ILE A 247 7.22 -23.68 12.19
CA ILE A 247 6.13 -24.25 11.39
C ILE A 247 5.89 -25.72 11.78
N ASN A 248 6.95 -26.52 11.85
CA ASN A 248 6.86 -27.94 12.22
C ASN A 248 6.33 -28.16 13.64
N ALA A 249 6.52 -27.19 14.52
CA ALA A 249 5.95 -27.18 15.86
C ALA A 249 4.50 -26.67 15.91
N SER A 250 3.91 -26.30 14.78
CA SER A 250 2.57 -25.67 14.68
C SER A 250 2.43 -24.40 15.52
N ILE A 251 3.53 -23.66 15.74
CA ILE A 251 3.53 -22.38 16.46
C ILE A 251 3.12 -21.26 15.51
N ILE A 252 3.69 -21.28 14.29
CA ILE A 252 3.35 -20.35 13.22
C ILE A 252 2.79 -21.09 12.02
N HIS A 253 2.06 -20.38 11.17
CA HIS A 253 1.45 -20.92 9.96
C HIS A 253 1.83 -20.07 8.76
N GLN A 254 1.81 -20.67 7.58
CA GLN A 254 1.96 -19.96 6.32
C GLN A 254 0.65 -19.97 5.54
N SER A 255 0.44 -18.96 4.71
CA SER A 255 -0.62 -18.96 3.69
C SER A 255 -0.44 -20.14 2.73
N ALA A 256 -1.51 -20.50 2.01
CA ALA A 256 -1.51 -21.66 1.11
C ALA A 256 -0.43 -21.58 0.02
N ASP A 257 -0.07 -20.37 -0.41
CA ASP A 257 0.98 -20.07 -1.39
C ASP A 257 2.37 -19.85 -0.75
N GLY A 258 2.46 -19.91 0.59
CA GLY A 258 3.70 -19.67 1.35
C GLY A 258 4.16 -18.21 1.40
N SER A 259 3.41 -17.29 0.82
CA SER A 259 3.82 -15.87 0.71
C SER A 259 3.79 -15.11 2.04
N THR A 260 2.92 -15.52 2.95
CA THR A 260 2.67 -14.84 4.24
C THR A 260 2.83 -15.80 5.41
N THR A 261 3.50 -15.34 6.46
CA THR A 261 3.68 -16.08 7.72
C THR A 261 2.87 -15.42 8.81
N MET A 262 2.10 -16.21 9.54
CA MET A 262 1.15 -15.76 10.55
C MET A 262 1.39 -16.43 11.90
N LEU A 263 1.14 -15.68 12.97
CA LEU A 263 1.08 -16.19 14.34
C LEU A 263 -0.36 -16.01 14.86
N HIS A 264 -0.94 -17.10 15.35
CA HIS A 264 -2.30 -17.02 15.87
C HIS A 264 -2.39 -16.04 17.04
N ARG A 265 -3.40 -15.14 17.04
CA ARG A 265 -3.58 -14.08 18.06
C ARG A 265 -3.51 -14.55 19.50
N LEU A 266 -4.06 -15.73 19.81
CA LEU A 266 -3.97 -16.31 21.16
C LEU A 266 -2.52 -16.68 21.52
N GLN A 267 -1.76 -17.25 20.58
CA GLN A 267 -0.34 -17.54 20.78
C GLN A 267 0.45 -16.25 21.01
N ALA A 268 0.22 -15.23 20.18
CA ALA A 268 0.86 -13.92 20.34
C ALA A 268 0.56 -13.29 21.70
N GLN A 269 -0.70 -13.38 22.17
CA GLN A 269 -1.07 -12.89 23.49
C GLN A 269 -0.36 -13.63 24.62
N VAL A 270 -0.36 -14.98 24.58
CA VAL A 270 0.29 -15.82 25.61
C VAL A 270 1.79 -15.53 25.67
N LEU A 271 2.44 -15.30 24.53
CA LEU A 271 3.85 -14.93 24.49
C LEU A 271 4.07 -13.53 25.09
N ARG A 272 3.29 -12.53 24.68
CA ARG A 272 3.41 -11.16 25.23
C ARG A 272 3.18 -11.10 26.75
N GLU A 273 2.21 -11.86 27.26
CA GLU A 273 1.95 -11.92 28.71
C GLU A 273 3.08 -12.58 29.52
N SER A 274 3.92 -13.37 28.88
CA SER A 274 5.08 -14.00 29.50
C SER A 274 6.37 -13.16 29.42
N TRP A 275 6.36 -12.07 28.65
CA TRP A 275 7.56 -11.26 28.42
C TRP A 275 7.98 -10.46 29.64
N THR A 276 9.27 -10.44 29.85
CA THR A 276 9.94 -9.50 30.76
C THR A 276 10.01 -8.11 30.11
N GLU A 277 10.42 -7.10 30.86
CA GLU A 277 10.67 -5.76 30.31
C GLU A 277 11.77 -5.79 29.23
N GLN A 278 12.79 -6.63 29.43
CA GLN A 278 13.85 -6.84 28.45
C GLN A 278 13.33 -7.50 27.16
N ASP A 279 12.46 -8.53 27.28
CA ASP A 279 11.83 -9.16 26.11
C ASP A 279 10.97 -8.18 25.30
N ASN A 280 10.23 -7.30 25.99
CA ASN A 280 9.46 -6.25 25.34
C ASN A 280 10.35 -5.28 24.57
N LYS A 281 11.48 -4.86 25.17
CA LYS A 281 12.44 -3.99 24.49
C LYS A 281 13.02 -4.64 23.23
N GLU A 282 13.49 -5.89 23.36
CA GLU A 282 14.04 -6.65 22.24
C GLU A 282 13.01 -6.95 21.13
N ALA A 283 11.74 -7.13 21.50
CA ALA A 283 10.65 -7.29 20.53
C ALA A 283 10.41 -6.00 19.73
N LEU A 284 10.38 -4.85 20.43
CA LEU A 284 10.25 -3.54 19.80
C LEU A 284 11.41 -3.25 18.84
N GLU A 285 12.66 -3.51 19.28
CA GLU A 285 13.85 -3.35 18.46
C GLU A 285 13.82 -4.28 17.24
N SER A 286 13.40 -5.54 17.41
CA SER A 286 13.30 -6.50 16.30
C SER A 286 12.26 -6.09 15.27
N ALA A 287 11.09 -5.62 15.70
CA ALA A 287 10.04 -5.14 14.79
C ALA A 287 10.44 -3.84 14.07
N ALA A 288 11.06 -2.90 14.79
CA ALA A 288 11.56 -1.64 14.23
C ALA A 288 12.64 -1.90 13.17
N ASN A 289 13.61 -2.76 13.49
CA ASN A 289 14.67 -3.16 12.57
C ASN A 289 14.10 -3.84 11.32
N LEU A 290 13.10 -4.72 11.47
CA LEU A 290 12.47 -5.36 10.32
C LEU A 290 11.82 -4.33 9.41
N LEU A 291 10.95 -3.49 9.94
CA LEU A 291 10.24 -2.47 9.15
C LEU A 291 11.22 -1.50 8.48
N GLY A 292 12.27 -1.07 9.20
CA GLY A 292 13.30 -0.19 8.66
C GLY A 292 14.23 -0.86 7.63
N SER A 293 14.28 -2.19 7.59
CA SER A 293 15.10 -2.94 6.62
C SER A 293 14.37 -3.27 5.31
N VAL A 294 13.06 -3.11 5.26
CA VAL A 294 12.28 -3.37 4.05
C VAL A 294 12.60 -2.31 3.00
N ASN A 295 13.18 -2.74 1.89
CA ASN A 295 13.61 -1.88 0.81
C ASN A 295 12.78 -2.13 -0.45
N ILE A 296 11.89 -1.20 -0.78
CA ILE A 296 11.04 -1.26 -1.99
C ILE A 296 11.88 -1.06 -3.25
N ASP A 297 12.98 -0.32 -3.19
CA ASP A 297 13.84 -0.02 -4.34
C ASP A 297 14.73 -1.20 -4.78
N LYS A 298 14.74 -2.30 -4.01
CA LYS A 298 15.39 -3.56 -4.45
C LYS A 298 14.75 -4.12 -5.73
N PHE A 299 13.49 -3.84 -5.98
CA PHE A 299 12.80 -4.24 -7.19
C PHE A 299 13.14 -3.29 -8.35
N ARG A 300 13.21 -3.83 -9.56
CA ARG A 300 13.42 -3.00 -10.76
C ARG A 300 12.30 -1.96 -10.86
N ARG A 301 12.60 -0.75 -11.30
CA ARG A 301 11.58 0.30 -11.51
C ARG A 301 10.45 -0.15 -12.45
N THR A 302 10.73 -1.07 -13.36
CA THR A 302 9.76 -1.68 -14.28
C THR A 302 8.85 -2.72 -13.61
N ASP A 303 9.22 -3.24 -12.44
CA ASP A 303 8.41 -4.19 -11.66
C ASP A 303 7.52 -3.45 -10.66
N THR A 304 6.61 -2.68 -11.21
CA THR A 304 5.69 -1.83 -10.44
C THR A 304 4.77 -2.67 -9.53
N GLU A 305 4.38 -3.87 -9.95
CA GLU A 305 3.46 -4.71 -9.18
C GLU A 305 4.13 -5.27 -7.91
N SER A 306 5.37 -5.74 -8.01
CA SER A 306 6.13 -6.17 -6.82
C SER A 306 6.38 -5.02 -5.85
N ARG A 307 6.69 -3.82 -6.36
CA ARG A 307 6.85 -2.61 -5.55
C ARG A 307 5.54 -2.21 -4.85
N ARG A 308 4.41 -2.26 -5.55
CA ARG A 308 3.08 -2.00 -4.97
C ARG A 308 2.73 -3.01 -3.88
N ARG A 309 2.98 -4.29 -4.12
CA ARG A 309 2.72 -5.34 -3.13
C ARG A 309 3.53 -5.11 -1.85
N GLU A 310 4.81 -4.78 -1.98
CA GLU A 310 5.68 -4.50 -0.83
C GLU A 310 5.21 -3.27 -0.06
N ALA A 311 4.85 -2.18 -0.76
CA ALA A 311 4.32 -0.97 -0.14
C ALA A 311 2.99 -1.23 0.59
N ARG A 312 2.07 -1.97 0.00
CA ARG A 312 0.80 -2.38 0.66
C ARG A 312 1.05 -3.20 1.91
N SER A 313 1.98 -4.15 1.85
CA SER A 313 2.34 -4.94 3.04
C SER A 313 2.87 -4.06 4.17
N LEU A 314 3.69 -3.05 3.88
CA LEU A 314 4.15 -2.08 4.88
C LEU A 314 2.98 -1.24 5.44
N ILE A 315 2.12 -0.72 4.58
CA ILE A 315 0.92 0.04 5.00
C ILE A 315 0.06 -0.79 5.96
N GLU A 316 -0.16 -2.06 5.65
CA GLU A 316 -0.92 -2.99 6.50
C GLU A 316 -0.25 -3.18 7.88
N GLN A 317 1.08 -3.32 7.93
CA GLN A 317 1.78 -3.43 9.20
C GLN A 317 1.68 -2.13 10.02
N PHE A 318 1.83 -0.96 9.40
CA PHE A 318 1.66 0.31 10.09
C PHE A 318 0.25 0.51 10.61
N HIS A 319 -0.76 0.11 9.85
CA HIS A 319 -2.16 0.12 10.29
C HIS A 319 -2.35 -0.75 11.54
N ALA A 320 -1.82 -1.97 11.53
CA ALA A 320 -1.90 -2.89 12.67
C ALA A 320 -1.19 -2.32 13.92
N ILE A 321 -0.04 -1.67 13.76
CA ILE A 321 0.67 -0.98 14.85
C ILE A 321 -0.20 0.17 15.39
N GLY A 322 -0.91 0.89 14.53
CA GLY A 322 -1.84 1.96 14.90
C GLY A 322 -3.00 1.48 15.78
N ASP A 323 -3.50 0.29 15.55
CA ASP A 323 -4.66 -0.24 16.27
C ASP A 323 -4.32 -0.94 17.60
N GLN A 324 -3.08 -1.38 17.80
CA GLN A 324 -2.68 -2.15 18.98
C GLN A 324 -2.25 -1.25 20.15
N LYS A 325 -2.94 -1.30 21.28
CA LYS A 325 -2.60 -0.53 22.50
C LYS A 325 -1.21 -0.82 23.07
N HIS A 326 -0.63 -1.98 22.78
CA HIS A 326 0.68 -2.41 23.27
C HIS A 326 1.87 -1.87 22.49
N SER A 327 1.63 -1.22 21.36
CA SER A 327 2.67 -0.77 20.43
C SER A 327 3.06 0.71 20.59
N LEU A 328 2.67 1.38 21.69
CA LEU A 328 2.92 2.82 21.85
C LEU A 328 4.41 3.19 21.66
N ASN A 329 5.31 2.41 22.25
CA ASN A 329 6.76 2.64 22.12
C ASN A 329 7.28 2.34 20.70
N LEU A 330 6.61 1.46 19.96
CA LEU A 330 6.96 1.17 18.57
C LEU A 330 6.55 2.34 17.65
N ARG A 331 5.40 2.94 17.90
CA ARG A 331 4.91 4.09 17.12
C ARG A 331 5.83 5.30 17.17
N THR A 332 6.54 5.48 18.27
CA THR A 332 7.45 6.63 18.48
C THR A 332 8.91 6.31 18.21
N ASN A 333 9.20 5.07 17.81
CA ASN A 333 10.55 4.66 17.44
C ASN A 333 10.99 5.38 16.16
N GLU A 334 12.21 5.91 16.15
CA GLU A 334 12.76 6.69 15.04
C GLU A 334 12.83 5.87 13.73
N GLN A 335 13.23 4.60 13.80
CA GLN A 335 13.28 3.73 12.62
C GLN A 335 11.88 3.48 12.04
N VAL A 336 10.86 3.29 12.91
CA VAL A 336 9.48 3.06 12.49
C VAL A 336 8.88 4.31 11.85
N THR A 337 9.08 5.48 12.45
CA THR A 337 8.59 6.75 11.88
C THR A 337 9.29 7.10 10.57
N SER A 338 10.60 6.81 10.45
CA SER A 338 11.35 6.96 9.21
C SER A 338 10.86 5.99 8.13
N ALA A 339 10.65 4.71 8.48
CA ALA A 339 10.11 3.71 7.56
C ALA A 339 8.69 4.06 7.10
N LEU A 340 7.86 4.62 7.99
CA LEU A 340 6.53 5.11 7.63
C LEU A 340 6.61 6.26 6.60
N SER A 341 7.44 7.27 6.86
CA SER A 341 7.62 8.38 5.92
C SER A 341 8.12 7.89 4.54
N GLN A 342 9.11 6.99 4.51
CA GLN A 342 9.59 6.36 3.27
C GLN A 342 8.49 5.55 2.56
N THR A 343 7.68 4.81 3.32
CA THR A 343 6.56 4.04 2.76
C THR A 343 5.54 4.96 2.10
N LEU A 344 5.21 6.08 2.73
CA LEU A 344 4.31 7.09 2.16
C LEU A 344 4.91 7.72 0.88
N THR A 345 6.21 8.01 0.88
CA THR A 345 6.91 8.49 -0.33
C THR A 345 6.82 7.48 -1.48
N HIS A 346 7.10 6.20 -1.22
CA HIS A 346 6.95 5.15 -2.23
C HIS A 346 5.50 4.95 -2.67
N ALA A 347 4.56 5.03 -1.74
CA ALA A 347 3.13 4.92 -2.04
C ALA A 347 2.65 6.05 -2.97
N ARG A 348 3.18 7.28 -2.78
CA ARG A 348 2.98 8.40 -3.69
C ARG A 348 3.42 8.07 -5.10
N ASP A 349 4.66 7.60 -5.25
CA ASP A 349 5.25 7.27 -6.55
C ASP A 349 4.54 6.10 -7.24
N LEU A 350 3.91 5.22 -6.47
CA LEU A 350 3.19 4.03 -6.93
C LEU A 350 1.67 4.25 -7.10
N GLY A 351 1.16 5.44 -6.77
CA GLY A 351 -0.26 5.77 -6.87
C GLY A 351 -1.16 5.06 -5.85
N LEU A 352 -0.62 4.70 -4.67
CA LEU A 352 -1.35 4.06 -3.56
C LEU A 352 -1.97 5.10 -2.61
N VAL A 353 -2.63 6.11 -3.18
CA VAL A 353 -3.14 7.28 -2.44
C VAL A 353 -4.16 6.86 -1.37
N LEU A 354 -5.12 6.05 -1.76
CA LEU A 354 -6.26 5.71 -0.90
C LEU A 354 -5.88 4.75 0.23
N GLU A 355 -4.99 3.80 -0.05
CA GLU A 355 -4.44 2.90 0.96
C GLU A 355 -3.63 3.70 2.00
N SER A 356 -2.92 4.74 1.56
CA SER A 356 -2.09 5.57 2.44
C SER A 356 -2.90 6.48 3.36
N VAL A 357 -4.05 6.97 2.91
CA VAL A 357 -4.95 7.82 3.74
C VAL A 357 -5.44 7.06 4.97
N THR A 358 -5.52 5.73 4.94
CA THR A 358 -5.88 4.93 6.13
C THR A 358 -4.90 5.09 7.29
N LEU A 359 -3.68 5.58 7.02
CA LEU A 359 -2.66 5.83 8.04
C LEU A 359 -2.82 7.17 8.81
N GLU A 360 -3.85 7.99 8.48
CA GLU A 360 -4.13 9.24 9.21
C GLU A 360 -4.29 9.01 10.73
N LYS A 361 -4.98 7.95 11.12
CA LYS A 361 -5.16 7.60 12.53
C LYS A 361 -3.82 7.34 13.21
N PHE A 362 -2.94 6.59 12.56
CA PHE A 362 -1.61 6.29 13.06
C PHE A 362 -0.77 7.56 13.19
N ALA A 363 -0.79 8.43 12.18
CA ALA A 363 -0.11 9.74 12.22
C ALA A 363 -0.59 10.62 13.38
N LYS A 364 -1.92 10.71 13.62
CA LYS A 364 -2.49 11.43 14.75
C LYS A 364 -2.07 10.87 16.11
N GLU A 365 -1.93 9.56 16.23
CA GLU A 365 -1.46 8.93 17.46
C GLU A 365 0.03 9.18 17.72
N ILE A 366 0.87 9.19 16.67
CA ILE A 366 2.27 9.61 16.77
C ILE A 366 2.34 11.07 17.24
N GLU A 367 1.56 11.95 16.62
CA GLU A 367 1.47 13.37 16.98
C GLU A 367 1.04 13.57 18.45
N HIS A 368 0.05 12.81 18.90
CA HIS A 368 -0.41 12.89 20.30
C HIS A 368 0.69 12.56 21.32
N VAL A 369 1.61 11.67 20.97
CA VAL A 369 2.70 11.22 21.86
C VAL A 369 3.94 12.08 21.77
N LEU A 370 4.36 12.41 20.54
CA LEU A 370 5.60 13.17 20.29
C LEU A 370 5.38 14.68 20.30
N GLY A 371 4.14 15.13 20.13
CA GLY A 371 3.76 16.50 19.98
C GLY A 371 3.76 16.96 18.51
N PRO A 372 2.95 18.00 18.18
CA PRO A 372 2.72 18.44 16.81
C PRO A 372 3.95 19.04 16.12
N ASN A 373 4.96 19.43 16.88
CA ASN A 373 6.17 20.07 16.36
C ASN A 373 7.38 19.13 16.34
N ASP A 374 7.24 17.83 16.66
CA ASP A 374 8.34 16.86 16.50
C ASP A 374 8.65 16.68 15.01
N LEU A 375 9.93 16.74 14.62
CA LEU A 375 10.34 16.62 13.20
C LEU A 375 9.88 15.31 12.54
N ARG A 376 9.80 14.23 13.29
CA ARG A 376 9.31 12.94 12.80
C ARG A 376 7.84 13.01 12.44
N VAL A 377 7.06 13.70 13.28
CA VAL A 377 5.63 13.96 13.04
C VAL A 377 5.45 14.82 11.80
N LEU A 378 6.20 15.92 11.71
CA LEU A 378 6.12 16.84 10.57
C LEU A 378 6.48 16.14 9.24
N ASN A 379 7.47 15.24 9.24
CA ASN A 379 7.82 14.46 8.05
C ASN A 379 6.69 13.52 7.61
N VAL A 380 6.08 12.80 8.55
CA VAL A 380 4.94 11.91 8.26
C VAL A 380 3.73 12.72 7.79
N GLN A 381 3.43 13.83 8.46
CA GLN A 381 2.31 14.70 8.09
C GLN A 381 2.49 15.33 6.70
N GLU A 382 3.73 15.66 6.31
CA GLU A 382 4.02 16.24 4.99
C GLU A 382 3.69 15.24 3.86
N GLU A 383 4.13 13.99 3.96
CA GLU A 383 3.80 12.96 2.99
C GLU A 383 2.29 12.64 2.99
N LEU A 384 1.68 12.61 4.17
CA LEU A 384 0.25 12.36 4.30
C LEU A 384 -0.58 13.50 3.70
N ALA A 385 -0.16 14.76 3.87
CA ALA A 385 -0.82 15.92 3.25
C ALA A 385 -0.85 15.80 1.72
N TYR A 386 0.22 15.29 1.11
CA TYR A 386 0.24 15.00 -0.32
C TYR A 386 -0.83 13.97 -0.71
N MET A 387 -0.97 12.88 0.06
CA MET A 387 -1.97 11.85 -0.18
C MET A 387 -3.40 12.39 -0.02
N ILE A 388 -3.64 13.17 1.02
CA ILE A 388 -4.94 13.80 1.31
C ILE A 388 -5.33 14.74 0.16
N MET A 389 -4.39 15.52 -0.37
CA MET A 389 -4.62 16.41 -1.51
C MET A 389 -5.07 15.61 -2.74
N HIS A 390 -4.35 14.53 -3.07
CA HIS A 390 -4.69 13.67 -4.21
C HIS A 390 -5.95 12.79 -3.98
N ALA A 391 -6.39 12.65 -2.73
CA ALA A 391 -7.69 12.08 -2.40
C ALA A 391 -8.86 13.09 -2.53
N GLY A 392 -8.61 14.28 -3.11
CA GLY A 392 -9.62 15.32 -3.33
C GLY A 392 -9.88 16.22 -2.12
N ARG A 393 -9.10 16.11 -1.03
CA ARG A 393 -9.25 16.91 0.21
C ARG A 393 -8.23 18.05 0.26
N SER A 394 -8.15 18.85 -0.82
CA SER A 394 -7.11 19.88 -1.02
C SER A 394 -7.06 20.94 0.09
N SER A 395 -8.21 21.42 0.55
CA SER A 395 -8.26 22.43 1.63
C SER A 395 -7.68 21.90 2.95
N GLU A 396 -7.86 20.64 3.26
CA GLU A 396 -7.28 20.00 4.45
C GLU A 396 -5.77 19.86 4.30
N ALA A 397 -5.30 19.42 3.14
CA ALA A 397 -3.87 19.32 2.85
C ALA A 397 -3.17 20.68 2.96
N ILE A 398 -3.78 21.76 2.46
CA ILE A 398 -3.28 23.13 2.59
C ILE A 398 -3.12 23.51 4.06
N ASN A 399 -4.14 23.30 4.89
CA ASN A 399 -4.06 23.57 6.32
C ASN A 399 -2.93 22.79 7.01
N MET A 400 -2.73 21.52 6.62
CA MET A 400 -1.62 20.70 7.13
C MET A 400 -0.26 21.29 6.72
N TYR A 401 -0.09 21.65 5.44
CA TYR A 401 1.17 22.26 4.96
C TYR A 401 1.45 23.61 5.61
N GLU A 402 0.43 24.45 5.84
CA GLU A 402 0.58 25.73 6.55
C GLU A 402 1.08 25.52 7.98
N HIS A 403 0.49 24.55 8.70
CA HIS A 403 0.94 24.17 10.04
C HIS A 403 2.39 23.67 10.04
N ILE A 404 2.74 22.75 9.12
CA ILE A 404 4.10 22.20 9.00
C ILE A 404 5.09 23.32 8.68
N LEU A 405 4.74 24.21 7.76
CA LEU A 405 5.58 25.34 7.36
C LEU A 405 5.85 26.30 8.52
N ASP A 406 4.83 26.64 9.30
CA ASP A 406 4.97 27.49 10.50
C ASP A 406 5.89 26.82 11.55
N ALA A 407 5.66 25.53 11.83
CA ALA A 407 6.48 24.78 12.78
C ALA A 407 7.95 24.69 12.34
N ARG A 408 8.22 24.29 11.09
CA ARG A 408 9.59 24.21 10.56
C ARG A 408 10.27 25.55 10.47
N THR A 409 9.55 26.62 10.09
CA THR A 409 10.09 27.98 10.07
C THR A 409 10.56 28.43 11.46
N LYS A 410 9.80 28.12 12.52
CA LYS A 410 10.17 28.43 13.89
C LYS A 410 11.34 27.63 14.40
N MET A 411 11.45 26.36 14.02
CA MET A 411 12.47 25.43 14.53
C MET A 411 13.79 25.46 13.75
N GLN A 412 13.71 25.53 12.43
CA GLN A 412 14.85 25.36 11.53
C GLN A 412 15.20 26.65 10.77
N GLY A 413 14.26 27.60 10.71
CA GLY A 413 14.40 28.84 9.92
C GLY A 413 13.73 28.73 8.54
N SER A 414 13.49 29.91 7.94
CA SER A 414 12.79 30.05 6.65
C SER A 414 13.54 29.41 5.47
N ASP A 415 14.86 29.37 5.55
CA ASP A 415 15.75 29.00 4.44
C ASP A 415 16.34 27.60 4.58
N HIS A 416 15.94 26.87 5.62
CA HIS A 416 16.30 25.46 5.77
C HIS A 416 15.71 24.62 4.63
N LEU A 417 16.48 23.66 4.10
CA LEU A 417 16.09 22.88 2.91
C LEU A 417 14.73 22.18 3.05
N GLU A 418 14.45 21.60 4.22
CA GLU A 418 13.15 20.98 4.47
C GLU A 418 12.02 22.00 4.58
N THR A 419 12.26 23.19 5.16
CA THR A 419 11.28 24.29 5.18
C THR A 419 10.97 24.77 3.77
N LEU A 420 11.98 24.87 2.91
CA LEU A 420 11.81 25.20 1.49
C LEU A 420 11.03 24.11 0.74
N THR A 421 11.23 22.84 1.08
CA THR A 421 10.46 21.73 0.51
C THR A 421 8.98 21.80 0.91
N THR A 422 8.69 22.03 2.19
CA THR A 422 7.30 22.23 2.64
C THR A 422 6.64 23.43 1.95
N ARG A 423 7.39 24.52 1.79
CA ARG A 423 6.90 25.72 1.08
C ARG A 423 6.58 25.43 -0.39
N GLN A 424 7.40 24.65 -1.06
CA GLN A 424 7.14 24.17 -2.41
C GLN A 424 5.90 23.28 -2.48
N ASN A 425 5.74 22.35 -1.54
CA ASN A 425 4.57 21.46 -1.49
C ASN A 425 3.28 22.22 -1.20
N LEU A 426 3.32 23.23 -0.33
CA LEU A 426 2.19 24.14 -0.09
C LEU A 426 1.82 24.90 -1.36
N ALA A 427 2.80 25.42 -2.09
CA ALA A 427 2.56 26.11 -3.35
C ALA A 427 1.92 25.18 -4.40
N TYR A 428 2.37 23.91 -4.45
CA TYR A 428 1.76 22.92 -5.30
C TYR A 428 0.32 22.58 -4.89
N ALA A 429 0.02 22.58 -3.58
CA ALA A 429 -1.34 22.39 -3.09
C ALA A 429 -2.28 23.55 -3.47
N TYR A 430 -1.82 24.79 -3.40
CA TYR A 430 -2.57 25.95 -3.93
C TYR A 430 -2.80 25.85 -5.45
N TYR A 431 -1.76 25.47 -6.21
CA TYR A 431 -1.91 25.22 -7.64
C TYR A 431 -2.96 24.13 -7.94
N TYR A 432 -2.92 23.03 -7.20
CA TYR A 432 -3.84 21.91 -7.39
C TYR A 432 -5.29 22.28 -7.03
N GLN A 433 -5.49 23.18 -6.07
CA GLN A 433 -6.82 23.72 -5.74
C GLN A 433 -7.39 24.60 -6.86
N GLY A 434 -6.54 25.30 -7.61
CA GLY A 434 -6.90 25.98 -8.85
C GLY A 434 -7.34 27.44 -8.73
N ASP A 435 -7.30 28.08 -7.55
CA ASP A 435 -7.81 29.43 -7.31
C ASP A 435 -6.85 30.41 -6.61
N GLU A 436 -5.64 29.95 -6.22
CA GLU A 436 -4.70 30.73 -5.41
C GLU A 436 -3.30 30.82 -6.05
N TYR A 437 -3.23 30.99 -7.38
CA TYR A 437 -1.95 31.03 -8.13
C TYR A 437 -1.00 32.11 -7.65
N ASP A 438 -1.49 33.31 -7.28
CA ASP A 438 -0.68 34.37 -6.73
C ASP A 438 0.09 33.97 -5.45
N LYS A 439 -0.55 33.20 -4.57
CA LYS A 439 0.12 32.68 -3.37
C LYS A 439 1.18 31.64 -3.74
N ALA A 440 0.83 30.72 -4.64
CA ALA A 440 1.75 29.68 -5.11
C ALA A 440 3.00 30.31 -5.76
N ILE A 441 2.83 31.32 -6.61
CA ILE A 441 3.92 32.05 -7.27
C ILE A 441 4.87 32.65 -6.23
N LYS A 442 4.35 33.44 -5.27
CA LYS A 442 5.19 34.08 -4.24
C LYS A 442 6.00 33.06 -3.42
N LEU A 443 5.39 31.91 -3.09
CA LEU A 443 6.08 30.86 -2.37
C LEU A 443 7.20 30.25 -3.23
N LEU A 444 6.93 29.96 -4.50
CA LEU A 444 7.89 29.32 -5.42
C LEU A 444 9.01 30.27 -5.86
N GLU A 445 8.74 31.54 -6.07
CA GLU A 445 9.77 32.54 -6.34
C GLU A 445 10.78 32.60 -5.18
N HIS A 446 10.29 32.63 -3.94
CA HIS A 446 11.16 32.56 -2.77
C HIS A 446 11.95 31.25 -2.70
N VAL A 447 11.31 30.11 -2.89
CA VAL A 447 11.98 28.80 -2.87
C VAL A 447 13.05 28.70 -3.95
N HIS A 448 12.72 29.08 -5.18
CA HIS A 448 13.63 29.01 -6.32
C HIS A 448 14.85 29.92 -6.10
N SER A 449 14.64 31.20 -5.76
CA SER A 449 15.74 32.16 -5.52
C SER A 449 16.63 31.75 -4.33
N THR A 450 16.03 31.26 -3.23
CA THR A 450 16.80 30.82 -2.06
C THR A 450 17.62 29.55 -2.36
N ARG A 451 17.03 28.55 -3.06
CA ARG A 451 17.78 27.37 -3.48
C ARG A 451 18.90 27.70 -4.46
N GLN A 452 18.69 28.63 -5.40
CA GLN A 452 19.76 29.11 -6.27
C GLN A 452 20.95 29.68 -5.46
N GLN A 453 20.68 30.46 -4.43
CA GLN A 453 21.72 31.01 -3.56
C GLN A 453 22.44 29.96 -2.71
N LEU A 454 21.70 28.98 -2.19
CA LEU A 454 22.24 27.97 -1.27
C LEU A 454 22.90 26.79 -1.98
N LEU A 455 22.34 26.32 -3.09
CA LEU A 455 22.69 25.08 -3.75
C LEU A 455 23.26 25.29 -5.17
N GLY A 456 23.03 26.47 -5.74
CA GLY A 456 23.40 26.80 -7.12
C GLY A 456 22.30 26.46 -8.14
N ASP A 457 22.50 26.95 -9.38
CA ASP A 457 21.54 26.76 -10.48
C ASP A 457 21.45 25.30 -10.93
N ASP A 458 22.54 24.54 -10.78
CA ASP A 458 22.67 23.15 -11.25
C ASP A 458 22.12 22.11 -10.26
N ASP A 459 21.63 22.52 -9.09
CA ASP A 459 21.08 21.60 -8.13
C ASP A 459 19.70 21.06 -8.56
N VAL A 460 19.48 19.76 -8.36
CA VAL A 460 18.23 19.08 -8.77
C VAL A 460 17.00 19.70 -8.12
N ASN A 461 17.10 20.12 -6.84
CA ASN A 461 15.98 20.75 -6.12
C ASN A 461 15.73 22.17 -6.59
N THR A 462 16.79 22.90 -6.98
CA THR A 462 16.67 24.23 -7.61
C THR A 462 15.92 24.11 -8.94
N LEU A 463 16.33 23.18 -9.78
CA LEU A 463 15.68 22.92 -11.07
C LEU A 463 14.24 22.39 -10.93
N MET A 464 13.96 21.67 -9.85
CA MET A 464 12.61 21.24 -9.54
C MET A 464 11.73 22.41 -9.14
N ALA A 465 12.22 23.31 -8.28
CA ALA A 465 11.50 24.52 -7.89
C ALA A 465 11.22 25.43 -9.12
N GLY A 466 12.20 25.58 -10.02
CA GLY A 466 12.02 26.31 -11.27
C GLY A 466 10.94 25.69 -12.15
N SER A 467 10.88 24.34 -12.24
CA SER A 467 9.83 23.66 -13.00
C SER A 467 8.44 23.89 -12.43
N TYR A 468 8.28 23.84 -11.10
CA TYR A 468 6.99 24.13 -10.44
C TYR A 468 6.60 25.61 -10.60
N LEU A 469 7.56 26.52 -10.50
CA LEU A 469 7.30 27.95 -10.73
C LEU A 469 6.81 28.20 -12.17
N ALA A 470 7.46 27.59 -13.14
CA ALA A 470 7.05 27.69 -14.54
C ALA A 470 5.64 27.08 -14.77
N LEU A 471 5.32 25.97 -14.08
CA LEU A 471 4.01 25.33 -14.13
C LEU A 471 2.91 26.29 -13.58
N VAL A 472 3.18 26.95 -12.46
CA VAL A 472 2.21 27.88 -11.86
C VAL A 472 2.09 29.17 -12.68
N TYR A 473 3.19 29.71 -13.22
CA TYR A 473 3.13 30.81 -14.18
C TYR A 473 2.28 30.47 -15.40
N HIS A 474 2.43 29.24 -15.90
CA HIS A 474 1.62 28.74 -17.02
C HIS A 474 0.12 28.72 -16.65
N ALA A 475 -0.24 28.18 -15.49
CA ALA A 475 -1.63 28.12 -15.02
C ALA A 475 -2.23 29.51 -14.76
N ASP A 476 -1.42 30.46 -14.31
CA ASP A 476 -1.79 31.87 -14.11
C ASP A 476 -1.89 32.69 -15.42
N GLY A 477 -1.59 32.06 -16.58
CA GLY A 477 -1.61 32.73 -17.88
C GLY A 477 -0.34 33.56 -18.21
N ARG A 478 0.69 33.57 -17.36
CA ARG A 478 1.99 34.21 -17.56
C ARG A 478 2.89 33.40 -18.48
N LEU A 479 2.40 33.14 -19.71
CA LEU A 479 2.98 32.16 -20.63
C LEU A 479 4.42 32.48 -21.05
N GLN A 480 4.78 33.73 -21.23
CA GLN A 480 6.14 34.13 -21.62
C GLN A 480 7.17 33.82 -20.52
N GLU A 481 6.82 34.09 -19.27
CA GLU A 481 7.68 33.82 -18.12
C GLU A 481 7.80 32.30 -17.92
N ALA A 482 6.69 31.56 -18.05
CA ALA A 482 6.67 30.10 -17.99
C ALA A 482 7.60 29.47 -19.04
N MET A 483 7.48 29.88 -20.31
CA MET A 483 8.29 29.36 -21.40
C MET A 483 9.79 29.65 -21.19
N SER A 484 10.13 30.89 -20.82
CA SER A 484 11.53 31.26 -20.56
C SER A 484 12.16 30.41 -19.47
N LEU A 485 11.42 30.19 -18.38
CA LEU A 485 11.89 29.38 -17.26
C LEU A 485 11.96 27.89 -17.60
N TYR A 486 10.99 27.35 -18.35
CA TYR A 486 11.05 25.98 -18.87
C TYR A 486 12.27 25.75 -19.76
N GLU A 487 12.55 26.68 -20.71
CA GLU A 487 13.72 26.58 -21.61
C GLU A 487 15.03 26.55 -20.81
N GLN A 488 15.17 27.41 -19.79
CA GLN A 488 16.33 27.41 -18.91
C GLN A 488 16.46 26.07 -18.15
N VAL A 489 15.41 25.61 -17.49
CA VAL A 489 15.42 24.36 -16.73
C VAL A 489 15.71 23.14 -17.64
N ILE A 490 15.18 23.11 -18.86
CA ILE A 490 15.46 22.06 -19.85
C ILE A 490 16.93 22.06 -20.26
N ALA A 491 17.52 23.22 -20.51
CA ALA A 491 18.93 23.34 -20.87
C ALA A 491 19.82 22.78 -19.76
N ASP A 492 19.55 23.16 -18.50
CA ASP A 492 20.33 22.73 -17.35
C ASP A 492 20.12 21.23 -17.05
N ARG A 493 18.87 20.73 -17.06
CA ARG A 493 18.60 19.30 -16.91
C ARG A 493 19.22 18.46 -18.01
N THR A 494 19.18 18.93 -19.26
CA THR A 494 19.80 18.20 -20.37
C THR A 494 21.30 18.05 -20.16
N ARG A 495 21.95 19.10 -19.66
CA ARG A 495 23.39 19.08 -19.35
C ARG A 495 23.74 18.15 -18.19
N LEU A 496 22.90 18.14 -17.13
CA LEU A 496 23.21 17.44 -15.88
C LEU A 496 22.80 15.97 -15.88
N ILE A 497 21.58 15.67 -16.35
CA ILE A 497 20.98 14.34 -16.26
C ILE A 497 20.62 13.73 -17.60
N GLY A 498 20.77 14.50 -18.68
CA GLY A 498 20.51 14.06 -20.06
C GLY A 498 19.14 14.46 -20.59
N ALA A 499 19.06 14.52 -21.93
CA ALA A 499 17.86 14.93 -22.66
C ALA A 499 16.70 13.94 -22.52
N ASP A 500 17.02 12.65 -22.33
CA ASP A 500 16.04 11.55 -22.27
C ASP A 500 15.65 11.20 -20.82
N HIS A 501 16.16 11.92 -19.82
CA HIS A 501 15.77 11.69 -18.45
C HIS A 501 14.30 12.10 -18.24
N GLU A 502 13.55 11.31 -17.47
CA GLU A 502 12.11 11.51 -17.25
C GLU A 502 11.76 12.96 -16.84
N HIS A 503 12.47 13.54 -15.88
CA HIS A 503 12.25 14.92 -15.45
C HIS A 503 12.52 15.95 -16.56
N THR A 504 13.47 15.69 -17.45
CA THR A 504 13.71 16.56 -18.62
C THR A 504 12.55 16.46 -19.60
N LEU A 505 12.09 15.22 -19.86
CA LEU A 505 10.98 14.96 -20.78
C LEU A 505 9.64 15.54 -20.26
N VAL A 506 9.38 15.46 -18.95
CA VAL A 506 8.20 16.12 -18.33
C VAL A 506 8.25 17.62 -18.56
N THR A 507 9.39 18.28 -18.30
CA THR A 507 9.52 19.73 -18.51
C THR A 507 9.36 20.11 -19.98
N ARG A 508 9.89 19.32 -20.92
CA ARG A 508 9.70 19.52 -22.35
C ARG A 508 8.24 19.38 -22.78
N ASN A 509 7.52 18.40 -22.21
CA ASN A 509 6.09 18.23 -22.48
C ASN A 509 5.29 19.46 -22.00
N ASN A 510 5.60 19.98 -20.81
CA ASN A 510 4.95 21.18 -20.30
C ASN A 510 5.27 22.44 -21.15
N LEU A 511 6.51 22.57 -21.62
CA LEU A 511 6.88 23.63 -22.55
C LEU A 511 6.11 23.52 -23.87
N ALA A 512 5.97 22.31 -24.42
CA ALA A 512 5.20 22.07 -25.65
C ALA A 512 3.73 22.48 -25.46
N TYR A 513 3.16 22.19 -24.30
CA TYR A 513 1.79 22.63 -23.97
C TYR A 513 1.70 24.16 -23.88
N ALA A 514 2.68 24.81 -23.24
CA ALA A 514 2.74 26.28 -23.20
C ALA A 514 2.86 26.90 -24.61
N TYR A 515 3.66 26.30 -25.51
CA TYR A 515 3.70 26.70 -26.91
C TYR A 515 2.35 26.54 -27.62
N SER A 516 1.62 25.47 -27.34
CA SER A 516 0.28 25.25 -27.94
C SER A 516 -0.69 26.36 -27.56
N LEU A 517 -0.73 26.74 -26.27
CA LEU A 517 -1.60 27.81 -25.77
C LEU A 517 -1.21 29.21 -26.33
N GLN A 518 0.06 29.42 -26.65
CA GLN A 518 0.54 30.64 -27.31
C GLN A 518 0.31 30.66 -28.83
N GLY A 519 -0.25 29.60 -29.41
CA GLY A 519 -0.42 29.48 -30.86
C GLY A 519 0.87 29.16 -31.62
N LEU A 520 1.98 28.85 -30.93
CA LEU A 520 3.26 28.44 -31.54
C LEU A 520 3.24 26.96 -31.89
N LEU A 521 2.21 26.52 -32.61
CA LEU A 521 1.89 25.13 -32.87
C LEU A 521 2.99 24.32 -33.54
N PRO A 522 3.74 24.84 -34.56
CA PRO A 522 4.86 24.11 -35.15
C PRO A 522 5.96 23.77 -34.11
N LYS A 523 6.23 24.69 -33.17
CA LYS A 523 7.22 24.42 -32.10
C LYS A 523 6.68 23.41 -31.08
N ALA A 524 5.40 23.47 -30.78
CA ALA A 524 4.74 22.53 -29.85
C ALA A 524 4.82 21.09 -30.43
N ILE A 525 4.46 20.91 -31.71
CA ILE A 525 4.50 19.63 -32.43
C ILE A 525 5.92 19.06 -32.42
N ASP A 526 6.93 19.86 -32.80
CA ASP A 526 8.33 19.41 -32.78
C ASP A 526 8.78 18.93 -31.38
N GLN A 527 8.44 19.67 -30.31
CA GLN A 527 8.78 19.28 -28.97
C GLN A 527 8.04 18.00 -28.53
N TYR A 528 6.75 17.87 -28.83
CA TYR A 528 6.00 16.66 -28.53
C TYR A 528 6.54 15.43 -29.26
N GLU A 529 6.94 15.55 -30.54
CA GLU A 529 7.52 14.45 -31.30
C GLU A 529 8.86 13.99 -30.72
N GLN A 530 9.71 14.94 -30.29
CA GLN A 530 10.97 14.61 -29.61
C GLN A 530 10.72 13.89 -28.27
N VAL A 531 9.78 14.38 -27.44
CA VAL A 531 9.41 13.75 -26.19
C VAL A 531 8.80 12.37 -26.42
N LEU A 532 7.92 12.23 -27.39
CA LEU A 532 7.28 10.97 -27.76
C LEU A 532 8.31 9.92 -28.20
N SER A 533 9.26 10.31 -29.06
CA SER A 533 10.33 9.41 -29.48
C SER A 533 11.15 8.91 -28.30
N ALA A 534 11.56 9.81 -27.41
CA ALA A 534 12.33 9.47 -26.23
C ALA A 534 11.53 8.58 -25.24
N ARG A 535 10.28 8.93 -24.91
CA ARG A 535 9.41 8.13 -24.02
C ARG A 535 9.12 6.75 -24.59
N THR A 536 8.86 6.64 -25.89
CA THR A 536 8.64 5.33 -26.54
C THR A 536 9.85 4.41 -26.39
N ARG A 537 11.07 4.97 -26.49
CA ARG A 537 12.33 4.22 -26.33
C ARG A 537 12.59 3.84 -24.86
N THR A 538 12.31 4.70 -23.90
CA THR A 538 12.67 4.52 -22.48
C THR A 538 11.60 3.83 -21.67
N LEU A 539 10.32 4.12 -21.90
CA LEU A 539 9.17 3.64 -21.16
C LEU A 539 8.32 2.63 -21.94
N GLY A 540 8.39 2.68 -23.26
CA GLY A 540 7.54 1.87 -24.15
C GLY A 540 6.31 2.62 -24.66
N ALA A 541 5.71 2.11 -25.75
CA ALA A 541 4.60 2.77 -26.45
C ALA A 541 3.27 2.80 -25.68
N LEU A 542 3.09 1.86 -24.74
CA LEU A 542 1.86 1.70 -23.95
C LEU A 542 1.99 2.28 -22.51
N ASP A 543 3.13 2.88 -22.18
CA ASP A 543 3.29 3.56 -20.92
C ASP A 543 2.36 4.77 -20.83
N ARG A 544 1.79 5.03 -19.64
CA ARG A 544 0.82 6.11 -19.41
C ARG A 544 1.35 7.48 -19.86
N GLN A 545 2.59 7.80 -19.56
CA GLN A 545 3.19 9.10 -19.95
C GLN A 545 3.40 9.18 -21.46
N THR A 546 3.75 8.08 -22.11
CA THR A 546 3.85 7.99 -23.57
C THR A 546 2.49 8.19 -24.23
N LEU A 547 1.44 7.55 -23.71
CA LEU A 547 0.07 7.70 -24.19
C LEU A 547 -0.44 9.14 -24.00
N MET A 548 -0.12 9.78 -22.87
CA MET A 548 -0.47 11.18 -22.62
C MET A 548 0.22 12.13 -23.65
N THR A 549 1.52 11.94 -23.90
CA THR A 549 2.21 12.74 -24.93
C THR A 549 1.62 12.54 -26.33
N ARG A 550 1.19 11.33 -26.67
CA ARG A 550 0.50 11.04 -27.96
C ARG A 550 -0.83 11.78 -28.04
N SER A 551 -1.58 11.87 -26.95
CA SER A 551 -2.82 12.64 -26.88
C SER A 551 -2.57 14.14 -27.02
N ASP A 552 -1.57 14.67 -26.30
CA ASP A 552 -1.20 16.08 -26.37
C ASP A 552 -0.73 16.47 -27.79
N LEU A 553 0.03 15.59 -28.45
CA LEU A 553 0.45 15.77 -29.84
C LEU A 553 -0.74 15.78 -30.81
N ALA A 554 -1.73 14.90 -30.60
CA ALA A 554 -2.94 14.89 -31.41
C ALA A 554 -3.75 16.20 -31.23
N LEU A 555 -3.83 16.71 -30.00
CA LEU A 555 -4.44 18.01 -29.72
C LEU A 555 -3.70 19.15 -30.45
N ALA A 556 -2.37 19.13 -30.42
CA ALA A 556 -1.58 20.14 -31.11
C ALA A 556 -1.82 20.13 -32.64
N TYR A 557 -1.99 18.97 -33.28
CA TYR A 557 -2.38 18.84 -34.69
C TYR A 557 -3.80 19.37 -34.92
N ALA A 558 -4.77 19.09 -34.03
CA ALA A 558 -6.12 19.62 -34.12
C ALA A 558 -6.12 21.15 -34.10
N LEU A 559 -5.41 21.73 -33.14
CA LEU A 559 -5.25 23.19 -33.01
C LEU A 559 -4.53 23.80 -34.18
N TYR A 560 -3.64 23.07 -34.85
CA TYR A 560 -2.94 23.51 -36.06
C TYR A 560 -3.81 23.47 -37.31
N GLY A 561 -5.01 22.90 -37.23
CA GLY A 561 -5.95 22.77 -38.34
C GLY A 561 -5.84 21.47 -39.13
N GLU A 562 -4.91 20.58 -38.78
CA GLU A 562 -4.74 19.26 -39.43
C GLU A 562 -5.68 18.24 -38.78
N LEU A 563 -7.00 18.52 -38.87
CA LEU A 563 -8.04 17.74 -38.18
C LEU A 563 -8.08 16.26 -38.57
N ALA A 564 -7.84 15.92 -39.85
CA ALA A 564 -7.82 14.54 -40.31
C ALA A 564 -6.65 13.74 -39.69
N GLU A 565 -5.47 14.36 -39.55
CA GLU A 565 -4.31 13.78 -38.89
C GLU A 565 -4.57 13.62 -37.38
N ALA A 566 -5.17 14.62 -36.73
CA ALA A 566 -5.54 14.59 -35.31
C ALA A 566 -6.51 13.45 -35.00
N VAL A 567 -7.55 13.26 -35.84
CA VAL A 567 -8.53 12.16 -35.69
C VAL A 567 -7.83 10.80 -35.78
N GLY A 568 -6.96 10.59 -36.81
CA GLY A 568 -6.22 9.34 -36.95
C GLY A 568 -5.29 9.04 -35.77
N ARG A 569 -4.64 10.07 -35.22
CA ARG A 569 -3.78 9.95 -34.03
C ARG A 569 -4.62 9.61 -32.77
N TYR A 570 -5.73 10.32 -32.54
CA TYR A 570 -6.63 10.02 -31.41
C TYR A 570 -7.21 8.62 -31.48
N GLU A 571 -7.63 8.12 -32.64
CA GLU A 571 -8.11 6.75 -32.82
C GLU A 571 -7.06 5.71 -32.41
N SER A 572 -5.81 5.94 -32.84
CA SER A 572 -4.69 5.08 -32.47
C SER A 572 -4.43 5.11 -30.95
N VAL A 573 -4.39 6.30 -30.35
CA VAL A 573 -4.17 6.48 -28.91
C VAL A 573 -5.32 5.88 -28.09
N LEU A 574 -6.56 6.13 -28.48
CA LEU A 574 -7.75 5.59 -27.81
C LEU A 574 -7.73 4.07 -27.75
N LYS A 575 -7.40 3.42 -28.88
CA LYS A 575 -7.26 1.96 -28.93
C LYS A 575 -6.22 1.46 -27.92
N ASP A 576 -5.06 2.12 -27.86
CA ASP A 576 -3.97 1.73 -26.98
C ASP A 576 -4.28 2.05 -25.52
N CYS A 577 -4.93 3.18 -25.22
CA CYS A 577 -5.43 3.53 -23.89
C CYS A 577 -6.45 2.50 -23.39
N MET A 578 -7.42 2.12 -24.21
CA MET A 578 -8.41 1.10 -23.87
C MET A 578 -7.76 -0.24 -23.53
N ASN A 579 -6.71 -0.62 -24.26
CA ASN A 579 -5.99 -1.88 -24.03
C ASN A 579 -5.07 -1.85 -22.80
N ALA A 580 -4.36 -0.74 -22.59
CA ALA A 580 -3.32 -0.63 -21.55
C ALA A 580 -3.86 -0.11 -20.21
N LEU A 581 -4.82 0.82 -20.26
CA LEU A 581 -5.34 1.52 -19.08
C LEU A 581 -6.80 1.18 -18.78
N GLY A 582 -7.55 0.68 -19.76
CA GLY A 582 -8.99 0.42 -19.66
C GLY A 582 -9.83 1.57 -20.22
N THR A 583 -11.13 1.27 -20.50
CA THR A 583 -12.06 2.20 -21.16
C THR A 583 -12.46 3.39 -20.30
N GLN A 584 -12.27 3.28 -18.99
CA GLN A 584 -12.73 4.25 -18.00
C GLN A 584 -11.58 5.01 -17.32
N HIS A 585 -10.36 4.78 -17.77
CA HIS A 585 -9.23 5.57 -17.26
C HIS A 585 -9.38 7.03 -17.69
N PRO A 586 -9.13 8.05 -16.81
CA PRO A 586 -9.30 9.46 -17.15
C PRO A 586 -8.69 9.83 -18.52
N LEU A 587 -7.44 9.42 -18.75
CA LEU A 587 -6.81 9.65 -20.06
C LEU A 587 -7.58 9.00 -21.22
N THR A 588 -8.20 7.83 -21.03
CA THR A 588 -9.00 7.18 -22.08
C THR A 588 -10.27 7.97 -22.36
N VAL A 589 -10.91 8.49 -21.32
CA VAL A 589 -12.11 9.33 -21.44
C VAL A 589 -11.75 10.65 -22.12
N ASP A 590 -10.69 11.33 -21.66
CA ASP A 590 -10.22 12.59 -22.25
C ASP A 590 -9.89 12.42 -23.75
N VAL A 591 -9.21 11.33 -24.11
CA VAL A 591 -8.89 11.00 -25.51
C VAL A 591 -10.15 10.74 -26.32
N CYS A 592 -11.17 10.09 -25.73
CA CYS A 592 -12.46 9.85 -26.38
C CYS A 592 -13.21 11.17 -26.63
N GLU A 593 -13.28 12.04 -25.66
CA GLU A 593 -13.93 13.36 -25.76
C GLU A 593 -13.23 14.24 -26.79
N ASN A 594 -11.90 14.29 -26.76
CA ASN A 594 -11.09 15.02 -27.73
C ASN A 594 -11.25 14.48 -29.16
N LEU A 595 -11.34 13.15 -29.33
CA LEU A 595 -11.62 12.52 -30.63
C LEU A 595 -13.01 12.91 -31.15
N GLU A 596 -14.02 12.90 -30.30
CA GLU A 596 -15.39 13.29 -30.69
C GLU A 596 -15.47 14.78 -31.06
N ALA A 597 -14.73 15.65 -30.36
CA ALA A 597 -14.61 17.05 -30.69
C ALA A 597 -13.92 17.25 -32.05
N ALA A 598 -12.77 16.62 -32.27
CA ALA A 598 -12.02 16.70 -33.54
C ALA A 598 -12.83 16.16 -34.75
N ARG A 599 -13.61 15.10 -34.55
CA ARG A 599 -14.50 14.56 -35.62
C ARG A 599 -15.63 15.53 -35.95
N ARG A 600 -16.23 16.22 -34.96
CA ARG A 600 -17.26 17.23 -35.24
C ARG A 600 -16.71 18.39 -36.02
N GLU A 601 -15.56 18.93 -35.62
CA GLU A 601 -14.91 20.04 -36.31
C GLU A 601 -14.51 19.65 -37.74
N LEU A 602 -14.01 18.42 -37.97
CA LEU A 602 -13.68 17.92 -39.29
C LEU A 602 -14.90 17.84 -40.21
N ALA A 603 -16.03 17.32 -39.70
CA ALA A 603 -17.29 17.24 -40.43
C ALA A 603 -17.84 18.64 -40.82
N GLU A 604 -17.77 19.61 -39.89
CA GLU A 604 -18.17 21.00 -40.15
C GLU A 604 -17.28 21.66 -41.21
N GLN A 605 -15.96 21.35 -41.22
CA GLN A 605 -15.03 21.84 -42.21
C GLN A 605 -15.31 21.25 -43.61
N GLU A 606 -15.63 19.97 -43.71
CA GLU A 606 -16.01 19.28 -44.94
C GLU A 606 -17.34 19.83 -45.50
N GLU A 607 -18.35 20.08 -44.67
CA GLU A 607 -19.63 20.65 -45.06
C GLU A 607 -19.48 22.08 -45.63
N THR A 608 -18.63 22.90 -44.97
CA THR A 608 -18.35 24.27 -45.42
C THR A 608 -17.59 24.27 -46.77
N SER A 609 -16.60 23.41 -46.93
CA SER A 609 -15.85 23.29 -48.18
C SER A 609 -16.74 22.83 -49.35
N HIS A 610 -17.66 21.88 -49.09
CA HIS A 610 -18.62 21.44 -50.11
C HIS A 610 -19.69 22.49 -50.46
N THR A 611 -20.00 23.40 -49.54
CA THR A 611 -20.94 24.52 -49.82
C THR A 611 -20.27 25.59 -50.63
N GLU A 612 -19.03 25.95 -50.35
CA GLU A 612 -18.24 26.90 -51.14
C GLU A 612 -17.97 26.40 -52.57
N GLU A 613 -17.63 25.09 -52.75
CA GLU A 613 -17.47 24.50 -54.06
C GLU A 613 -18.75 24.48 -54.89
N ARG A 614 -19.92 24.42 -54.28
CA ARG A 614 -21.23 24.51 -54.96
C ARG A 614 -21.60 25.95 -55.33
N GLU A 615 -21.26 26.93 -54.48
CA GLU A 615 -21.47 28.35 -54.76
C GLU A 615 -20.52 28.89 -55.84
N GLU A 616 -19.30 28.29 -56.02
CA GLU A 616 -18.38 28.63 -57.11
C GLU A 616 -18.76 27.96 -58.47
N GLN A 617 -19.63 26.94 -58.46
CA GLN A 617 -20.09 26.24 -59.67
C GLN A 617 -21.44 26.75 -60.21
N ASP A 618 -22.18 27.56 -59.45
CA ASP A 618 -23.39 28.25 -59.85
C ASP A 618 -23.10 29.72 -60.27
#